data_82d1809b3b400e518e6e667100666ae7
#
_entry.id   82d1809b3b400e518e6e667100666ae7
#
_cell.length_a   1.000
_cell.length_b   1.000
_cell.length_c   1.000
_cell.angle_alpha   90.00
_cell.angle_beta   90.00
_cell.angle_gamma   90.00
#
_symmetry.space_group_name_H-M   'P 1'
#
loop_
_entity.id
_entity.type
_entity.pdbx_description
1 polymer ?
#
loop_
_entity_poly.entity_id
_entity_poly.type
_entity_poly.pdbx_seq_one_letter_code
_entity_poly.pdbx_strand_id
1 'polypeptide(L)'
;MTGVQTCALPISLRKATDGKFNVKVFAAGEIVPPLQVLDAVQNGTVECGHTASYYYLGKNSAFIFDTAAPFGMTARQQSAWMLQGNGMKLMRELYATYNIVNFLGGQTGTQMGGWFRKEIKSPADLKGLKFRIAGFAGQVLAKLGVVPQQLPAGEIYSALEKGTIDAAEFVGPYDDEKLGLAKVAKNYYYPAFWEGAAALSFLVNKKQWDALPPSYQAAWEAATVLAHTDMCAKYDALNPPALQRLVQNGAVLRKFNSSVLDACFKAAEETYAEEAAKNPQFKKIFEDYRVFRNMEAQWFGLAELAFAQYSFAKKL
;
A
#
# COMPACT_ATOMS: atom_id res chain seq x y z
N MET A 1 2.64 -11.70 0.25
CA MET A 1 2.89 -11.07 1.56
C MET A 1 3.76 -12.02 2.37
N THR A 2 4.83 -11.54 2.94
CA THR A 2 5.72 -12.34 3.76
C THR A 2 5.04 -12.67 5.09
N GLY A 3 5.18 -13.90 5.62
CA GLY A 3 4.48 -14.42 6.80
C GLY A 3 4.66 -13.67 8.12
N VAL A 4 5.32 -12.51 8.08
CA VAL A 4 5.56 -11.61 9.21
C VAL A 4 4.35 -10.73 9.52
N GLN A 5 3.52 -10.40 8.53
CA GLN A 5 2.43 -9.44 8.67
C GLN A 5 1.15 -10.06 9.24
N THR A 6 0.94 -11.34 9.02
CA THR A 6 -0.28 -12.04 9.45
C THR A 6 -0.22 -12.56 10.90
N CYS A 7 0.95 -12.54 11.54
CA CYS A 7 1.11 -13.12 12.87
C CYS A 7 0.62 -12.21 14.01
N ALA A 8 0.62 -10.88 13.88
CA ALA A 8 0.25 -9.97 14.97
C ALA A 8 -1.23 -10.11 15.35
N LEU A 9 -2.15 -10.05 14.38
CA LEU A 9 -3.60 -10.15 14.64
C LEU A 9 -4.00 -11.48 15.30
N PRO A 10 -3.69 -12.68 14.75
CA PRO A 10 -4.06 -13.95 15.36
C PRO A 10 -3.49 -14.14 16.78
N ILE A 11 -2.24 -13.73 16.99
CA ILE A 11 -1.60 -13.82 18.31
C ILE A 11 -2.31 -12.92 19.32
N SER A 12 -2.62 -11.68 18.94
CA SER A 12 -3.28 -10.71 19.81
C SER A 12 -4.70 -11.15 20.17
N LEU A 13 -5.47 -11.61 19.19
CA LEU A 13 -6.82 -12.17 19.42
C LEU A 13 -6.80 -13.35 20.37
N ARG A 14 -5.91 -14.31 20.13
CA ARG A 14 -5.78 -15.48 21.00
C ARG A 14 -5.45 -15.10 22.43
N LYS A 15 -4.51 -14.16 22.64
CA LYS A 15 -4.15 -13.67 23.96
C LYS A 15 -5.29 -12.91 24.63
N ALA A 16 -5.96 -12.01 23.92
CA ALA A 16 -7.03 -11.17 24.46
C ALA A 16 -8.32 -11.96 24.82
N THR A 17 -8.44 -13.18 24.31
CA THR A 17 -9.65 -14.01 24.51
C THR A 17 -9.36 -15.34 25.20
N ASP A 18 -8.24 -15.49 25.90
CA ASP A 18 -7.82 -16.73 26.55
C ASP A 18 -7.88 -17.97 25.63
N GLY A 19 -7.48 -17.80 24.38
CA GLY A 19 -7.48 -18.85 23.37
C GLY A 19 -8.85 -19.21 22.78
N LYS A 20 -9.91 -18.48 23.11
CA LYS A 20 -11.27 -18.78 22.65
C LYS A 20 -11.56 -18.24 21.24
N PHE A 21 -10.90 -17.17 20.81
CA PHE A 21 -11.00 -16.65 19.45
C PHE A 21 -9.70 -16.88 18.69
N ASN A 22 -9.76 -17.83 17.75
CA ASN A 22 -8.59 -18.24 16.97
C ASN A 22 -8.81 -17.95 15.48
N VAL A 23 -7.81 -17.38 14.84
CA VAL A 23 -7.76 -17.18 13.39
C VAL A 23 -6.66 -18.07 12.82
N LYS A 24 -7.03 -18.99 11.92
CA LYS A 24 -6.08 -19.81 11.18
C LYS A 24 -5.58 -19.02 9.97
N VAL A 25 -4.26 -18.93 9.83
CA VAL A 25 -3.63 -18.22 8.73
C VAL A 25 -3.26 -19.20 7.63
N PHE A 26 -3.59 -18.84 6.40
CA PHE A 26 -3.18 -19.51 5.17
C PHE A 26 -2.32 -18.57 4.34
N ALA A 27 -1.27 -19.11 3.73
CA ALA A 27 -0.38 -18.30 2.90
C ALA A 27 -1.06 -17.84 1.60
N ALA A 28 -0.51 -16.77 1.02
CA ALA A 28 -1.00 -16.28 -0.27
C ALA A 28 -0.91 -17.37 -1.35
N GLY A 29 -2.02 -17.65 -2.01
CA GLY A 29 -2.13 -18.69 -3.04
C GLY A 29 -2.49 -20.09 -2.51
N GLU A 30 -2.58 -20.29 -1.18
CA GLU A 30 -2.91 -21.60 -0.59
C GLU A 30 -4.40 -21.96 -0.75
N ILE A 31 -5.31 -20.98 -0.58
CA ILE A 31 -6.75 -21.19 -0.75
C ILE A 31 -7.23 -20.59 -2.07
N VAL A 32 -6.86 -19.34 -2.33
CA VAL A 32 -7.23 -18.59 -3.55
C VAL A 32 -6.04 -17.82 -4.08
N PRO A 33 -6.01 -17.50 -5.39
CA PRO A 33 -4.98 -16.61 -5.93
C PRO A 33 -4.90 -15.29 -5.16
N PRO A 34 -3.69 -14.73 -4.94
CA PRO A 34 -3.49 -13.57 -4.05
C PRO A 34 -4.34 -12.34 -4.40
N LEU A 35 -4.66 -12.14 -5.68
CA LEU A 35 -5.48 -11.02 -6.16
C LEU A 35 -7.00 -11.29 -6.10
N GLN A 36 -7.43 -12.42 -5.52
CA GLN A 36 -8.85 -12.81 -5.39
C GLN A 36 -9.32 -12.89 -3.92
N VAL A 37 -8.55 -12.36 -2.98
CA VAL A 37 -8.88 -12.42 -1.56
C VAL A 37 -10.20 -11.71 -1.24
N LEU A 38 -10.46 -10.55 -1.87
CA LEU A 38 -11.74 -9.84 -1.69
C LEU A 38 -12.92 -10.72 -2.12
N ASP A 39 -12.83 -11.39 -3.26
CA ASP A 39 -13.88 -12.28 -3.77
C ASP A 39 -14.14 -13.46 -2.82
N ALA A 40 -13.07 -14.05 -2.29
CA ALA A 40 -13.17 -15.16 -1.36
C ALA A 40 -13.90 -14.77 -0.06
N VAL A 41 -13.58 -13.58 0.47
CA VAL A 41 -14.26 -13.03 1.66
C VAL A 41 -15.70 -12.64 1.33
N GLN A 42 -15.92 -11.93 0.24
CA GLN A 42 -17.25 -11.51 -0.20
C GLN A 42 -18.22 -12.69 -0.32
N ASN A 43 -17.77 -13.79 -0.92
CA ASN A 43 -18.57 -14.98 -1.18
C ASN A 43 -18.63 -15.95 0.01
N GLY A 44 -17.88 -15.68 1.10
CA GLY A 44 -17.83 -16.54 2.28
C GLY A 44 -17.03 -17.83 2.08
N THR A 45 -16.14 -17.88 1.08
CA THR A 45 -15.17 -18.98 0.91
C THR A 45 -14.20 -19.04 2.10
N VAL A 46 -13.85 -17.85 2.62
CA VAL A 46 -13.14 -17.65 3.89
C VAL A 46 -13.87 -16.60 4.71
N GLU A 47 -13.75 -16.65 6.03
CA GLU A 47 -14.40 -15.70 6.94
C GLU A 47 -13.74 -14.31 6.88
N CYS A 48 -12.42 -14.29 6.70
CA CYS A 48 -11.64 -13.04 6.63
C CYS A 48 -10.41 -13.20 5.72
N GLY A 49 -9.87 -12.06 5.30
CA GLY A 49 -8.67 -11.99 4.48
C GLY A 49 -7.83 -10.78 4.81
N HIS A 50 -6.54 -10.83 4.49
CA HIS A 50 -5.60 -9.71 4.64
C HIS A 50 -5.00 -9.37 3.28
N THR A 51 -5.17 -8.11 2.85
CA THR A 51 -4.83 -7.71 1.47
C THR A 51 -4.56 -6.20 1.36
N ALA A 52 -4.06 -5.78 0.21
CA ALA A 52 -4.03 -4.39 -0.21
C ALA A 52 -5.24 -4.12 -1.12
N SER A 53 -6.09 -3.20 -0.72
CA SER A 53 -7.40 -2.98 -1.34
C SER A 53 -7.31 -2.46 -2.78
N TYR A 54 -6.25 -1.72 -3.11
CA TYR A 54 -6.04 -1.21 -4.48
C TYR A 54 -5.85 -2.31 -5.54
N TYR A 55 -5.60 -3.58 -5.14
CA TYR A 55 -5.61 -4.71 -6.07
C TYR A 55 -6.98 -4.93 -6.72
N TYR A 56 -8.04 -4.41 -6.13
CA TYR A 56 -9.41 -4.54 -6.62
C TYR A 56 -9.88 -3.30 -7.39
N LEU A 57 -8.95 -2.46 -7.85
CA LEU A 57 -9.20 -1.29 -8.68
C LEU A 57 -10.14 -1.60 -9.87
N GLY A 58 -9.99 -2.78 -10.48
CA GLY A 58 -10.84 -3.23 -11.58
C GLY A 58 -12.31 -3.46 -11.20
N LYS A 59 -12.63 -3.62 -9.91
CA LYS A 59 -14.02 -3.72 -9.42
C LYS A 59 -14.58 -2.34 -9.06
N ASN A 60 -13.78 -1.53 -8.38
CA ASN A 60 -14.13 -0.15 -8.04
C ASN A 60 -12.85 0.65 -7.77
N SER A 61 -12.67 1.74 -8.51
CA SER A 61 -11.49 2.59 -8.36
C SER A 61 -11.37 3.22 -6.96
N ALA A 62 -12.46 3.34 -6.22
CA ALA A 62 -12.47 3.89 -4.87
C ALA A 62 -11.72 3.04 -3.82
N PHE A 63 -11.42 1.78 -4.09
CA PHE A 63 -10.61 0.95 -3.19
C PHE A 63 -9.18 1.46 -2.97
N ILE A 64 -8.69 2.37 -3.83
CA ILE A 64 -7.34 2.94 -3.64
C ILE A 64 -7.20 3.70 -2.33
N PHE A 65 -8.26 4.37 -1.86
CA PHE A 65 -8.20 5.23 -0.67
C PHE A 65 -7.97 4.46 0.62
N ASP A 66 -8.28 3.17 0.63
CA ASP A 66 -8.01 2.28 1.76
C ASP A 66 -6.53 1.80 1.81
N THR A 67 -5.81 1.91 0.71
CA THR A 67 -4.40 1.50 0.63
C THR A 67 -3.47 2.68 0.37
N ALA A 68 -3.44 3.18 -0.85
CA ALA A 68 -2.56 4.28 -1.27
C ALA A 68 -3.13 5.03 -2.46
N ALA A 69 -2.92 6.33 -2.46
CA ALA A 69 -3.29 7.23 -3.55
C ALA A 69 -2.04 8.01 -4.00
N PRO A 70 -1.74 8.11 -5.30
CA PRO A 70 -0.58 8.86 -5.80
C PRO A 70 -0.56 10.30 -5.29
N PHE A 71 0.60 10.77 -4.82
CA PHE A 71 0.78 12.08 -4.17
C PHE A 71 -0.15 12.31 -2.98
N GLY A 72 -0.59 11.23 -2.35
CA GLY A 72 -1.52 11.23 -1.23
C GLY A 72 -0.87 11.55 0.12
N MET A 73 -1.38 10.90 1.15
CA MET A 73 -0.97 11.09 2.55
C MET A 73 0.19 10.17 2.93
N THR A 74 0.98 10.60 3.91
CA THR A 74 1.95 9.74 4.61
C THR A 74 1.23 8.81 5.60
N ALA A 75 1.94 7.84 6.15
CA ALA A 75 1.36 6.84 7.06
C ALA A 75 0.60 7.44 8.24
N ARG A 76 1.16 8.47 8.90
CA ARG A 76 0.50 9.14 10.03
C ARG A 76 -0.72 9.93 9.59
N GLN A 77 -0.64 10.64 8.47
CA GLN A 77 -1.76 11.40 7.91
C GLN A 77 -2.92 10.47 7.49
N GLN A 78 -2.61 9.36 6.82
CA GLN A 78 -3.62 8.37 6.43
C GLN A 78 -4.27 7.72 7.66
N SER A 79 -3.47 7.37 8.67
CA SER A 79 -4.01 6.84 9.94
C SER A 79 -4.90 7.85 10.65
N ALA A 80 -4.55 9.14 10.62
CA ALA A 80 -5.38 10.21 11.17
C ALA A 80 -6.71 10.33 10.41
N TRP A 81 -6.69 10.30 9.08
CA TRP A 81 -7.89 10.33 8.26
C TRP A 81 -8.79 9.12 8.52
N MET A 82 -8.21 7.93 8.60
CA MET A 82 -8.96 6.69 8.81
C MET A 82 -9.55 6.60 10.24
N LEU A 83 -8.79 6.97 11.27
CA LEU A 83 -9.17 6.75 12.67
C LEU A 83 -9.89 7.94 13.30
N GLN A 84 -9.63 9.17 12.87
CA GLN A 84 -10.17 10.40 13.46
C GLN A 84 -10.93 11.27 12.45
N GLY A 85 -10.70 11.07 11.15
CA GLY A 85 -11.45 11.69 10.07
C GLY A 85 -12.64 10.83 9.60
N ASN A 86 -13.06 11.07 8.36
CA ASN A 86 -14.17 10.34 7.76
C ASN A 86 -13.74 9.04 7.03
N GLY A 87 -12.46 8.74 6.96
CA GLY A 87 -11.91 7.68 6.13
C GLY A 87 -12.55 6.32 6.39
N MET A 88 -12.53 5.86 7.64
CA MET A 88 -13.11 4.56 7.99
C MET A 88 -14.61 4.50 7.69
N LYS A 89 -15.36 5.56 7.95
CA LYS A 89 -16.79 5.62 7.65
C LYS A 89 -17.05 5.48 6.15
N LEU A 90 -16.34 6.25 5.34
CA LEU A 90 -16.49 6.25 3.88
C LEU A 90 -16.10 4.91 3.27
N MET A 91 -15.00 4.32 3.75
CA MET A 91 -14.57 2.99 3.29
C MET A 91 -15.53 1.89 3.74
N ARG A 92 -16.08 1.95 4.96
CA ARG A 92 -17.12 1.03 5.44
C ARG A 92 -18.37 1.07 4.55
N GLU A 93 -18.82 2.26 4.13
CA GLU A 93 -19.92 2.41 3.19
C GLU A 93 -19.62 1.75 1.84
N LEU A 94 -18.40 1.89 1.32
CA LEU A 94 -17.97 1.22 0.09
C LEU A 94 -17.96 -0.29 0.25
N TYR A 95 -17.30 -0.82 1.28
CA TYR A 95 -17.16 -2.26 1.49
C TYR A 95 -18.48 -2.97 1.81
N ALA A 96 -19.43 -2.26 2.41
CA ALA A 96 -20.77 -2.81 2.68
C ALA A 96 -21.48 -3.24 1.37
N THR A 97 -21.21 -2.55 0.25
CA THR A 97 -21.75 -2.95 -1.07
C THR A 97 -21.16 -4.25 -1.60
N TYR A 98 -20.08 -4.74 -0.99
CA TYR A 98 -19.39 -6.00 -1.29
C TYR A 98 -19.57 -7.05 -0.18
N ASN A 99 -20.55 -6.88 0.71
CA ASN A 99 -20.78 -7.80 1.84
C ASN A 99 -19.55 -7.98 2.75
N ILE A 100 -18.77 -6.90 2.94
CA ILE A 100 -17.51 -6.89 3.69
C ILE A 100 -17.54 -5.79 4.75
N VAL A 101 -16.90 -6.07 5.88
CA VAL A 101 -16.47 -5.09 6.90
C VAL A 101 -14.95 -5.01 6.86
N ASN A 102 -14.42 -3.81 6.62
CA ASN A 102 -12.96 -3.59 6.53
C ASN A 102 -12.39 -3.03 7.84
N PHE A 103 -11.10 -3.31 8.06
CA PHE A 103 -10.35 -2.80 9.20
C PHE A 103 -8.91 -2.48 8.74
N LEU A 104 -8.27 -1.51 9.38
CA LEU A 104 -6.83 -1.29 9.20
C LEU A 104 -6.07 -2.56 9.59
N GLY A 105 -5.18 -3.03 8.73
CA GLY A 105 -4.53 -4.34 8.89
C GLY A 105 -3.00 -4.29 8.76
N GLY A 106 -2.43 -3.13 8.59
CA GLY A 106 -1.00 -2.92 8.43
C GLY A 106 -0.69 -1.58 7.79
N GLN A 107 0.57 -1.17 7.87
CA GLN A 107 1.06 0.05 7.25
C GLN A 107 2.54 -0.13 6.88
N THR A 108 2.92 0.21 5.65
CA THR A 108 4.30 0.07 5.19
C THR A 108 5.18 1.28 5.50
N GLY A 109 4.59 2.42 5.85
CA GLY A 109 5.28 3.70 5.75
C GLY A 109 5.48 4.12 4.29
N THR A 110 6.29 5.14 4.07
CA THR A 110 6.65 5.59 2.71
C THR A 110 7.51 4.55 2.02
N GLN A 111 7.11 4.17 0.82
CA GLN A 111 7.79 3.14 0.05
C GLN A 111 8.91 3.68 -0.84
N MET A 112 9.66 2.76 -1.42
CA MET A 112 10.65 3.06 -2.47
C MET A 112 10.00 3.03 -3.86
N GLY A 113 10.53 3.84 -4.76
CA GLY A 113 10.07 3.96 -6.15
C GLY A 113 10.39 2.77 -7.06
N GLY A 114 10.98 1.71 -6.49
CA GLY A 114 11.19 0.42 -7.18
C GLY A 114 12.52 0.29 -7.90
N TRP A 115 12.67 -0.85 -8.55
CA TRP A 115 13.87 -1.35 -9.21
C TRP A 115 13.74 -1.25 -10.72
N PHE A 116 14.72 -0.63 -11.34
CA PHE A 116 14.75 -0.40 -12.79
C PHE A 116 16.00 -0.99 -13.41
N ARG A 117 15.84 -1.70 -14.52
CA ARG A 117 16.97 -2.24 -15.30
C ARG A 117 17.74 -1.12 -16.01
N LYS A 118 17.05 -0.04 -16.38
CA LYS A 118 17.63 1.16 -17.01
C LYS A 118 17.39 2.38 -16.14
N GLU A 119 18.24 3.40 -16.33
CA GLU A 119 18.09 4.67 -15.64
C GLU A 119 16.95 5.49 -16.27
N ILE A 120 16.18 6.16 -15.44
CA ILE A 120 15.09 7.08 -15.80
C ILE A 120 15.58 8.51 -15.58
N LYS A 121 15.90 9.21 -16.63
CA LYS A 121 16.45 10.58 -16.59
C LYS A 121 15.40 11.65 -16.89
N SER A 122 14.34 11.29 -17.59
CA SER A 122 13.30 12.20 -18.05
C SER A 122 11.97 11.49 -18.19
N PRO A 123 10.84 12.20 -18.35
CA PRO A 123 9.54 11.58 -18.65
C PRO A 123 9.54 10.74 -19.94
N ALA A 124 10.42 11.06 -20.91
CA ALA A 124 10.51 10.30 -22.15
C ALA A 124 10.98 8.85 -21.93
N ASP A 125 11.77 8.60 -20.88
CA ASP A 125 12.28 7.25 -20.56
C ASP A 125 11.19 6.34 -19.98
N LEU A 126 10.02 6.89 -19.63
CA LEU A 126 8.86 6.13 -19.19
C LEU A 126 8.10 5.50 -20.35
N LYS A 127 8.24 6.03 -21.58
CA LYS A 127 7.48 5.57 -22.72
C LYS A 127 7.86 4.16 -23.12
N GLY A 128 6.86 3.26 -23.15
CA GLY A 128 7.01 1.84 -23.48
C GLY A 128 7.62 1.00 -22.35
N LEU A 129 7.94 1.60 -21.17
CA LEU A 129 8.45 0.87 -20.03
C LEU A 129 7.43 -0.13 -19.51
N LYS A 130 7.77 -1.41 -19.51
CA LYS A 130 6.95 -2.46 -18.89
C LYS A 130 7.21 -2.46 -17.39
N PHE A 131 6.28 -1.92 -16.62
CA PHE A 131 6.48 -1.70 -15.20
C PHE A 131 5.47 -2.48 -14.37
N ARG A 132 5.96 -3.39 -13.52
CA ARG A 132 5.11 -3.98 -12.50
C ARG A 132 4.84 -2.91 -11.45
N ILE A 133 3.61 -2.47 -11.42
CA ILE A 133 3.12 -1.48 -10.47
C ILE A 133 1.67 -1.78 -10.12
N ALA A 134 1.33 -1.67 -8.84
CA ALA A 134 -0.01 -1.96 -8.36
C ALA A 134 -0.88 -0.69 -8.30
N GLY A 135 -2.19 -0.91 -8.24
CA GLY A 135 -3.16 0.11 -7.95
C GLY A 135 -3.28 1.22 -9.00
N PHE A 136 -3.69 2.39 -8.52
CA PHE A 136 -4.01 3.57 -9.34
C PHE A 136 -2.78 4.19 -10.03
N ALA A 137 -1.60 3.98 -9.47
CA ALA A 137 -0.36 4.44 -10.06
C ALA A 137 -0.12 3.88 -11.47
N GLY A 138 -0.58 2.65 -11.74
CA GLY A 138 -0.54 2.07 -13.07
C GLY A 138 -1.33 2.90 -14.09
N GLN A 139 -2.53 3.37 -13.73
CA GLN A 139 -3.35 4.24 -14.61
C GLN A 139 -2.69 5.59 -14.84
N VAL A 140 -2.14 6.19 -13.79
CA VAL A 140 -1.40 7.46 -13.86
C VAL A 140 -0.21 7.35 -14.81
N LEU A 141 0.62 6.33 -14.63
CA LEU A 141 1.82 6.13 -15.45
C LEU A 141 1.50 5.73 -16.89
N ALA A 142 0.37 5.06 -17.14
CA ALA A 142 -0.08 4.74 -18.49
C ALA A 142 -0.30 6.01 -19.34
N LYS A 143 -0.73 7.13 -18.75
CA LYS A 143 -0.83 8.43 -19.43
C LYS A 143 0.53 8.96 -19.92
N LEU A 144 1.60 8.53 -19.31
CA LEU A 144 2.99 8.86 -19.69
C LEU A 144 3.61 7.79 -20.61
N GLY A 145 2.81 6.82 -21.07
CA GLY A 145 3.22 5.78 -22.00
C GLY A 145 3.86 4.55 -21.36
N VAL A 146 3.84 4.42 -20.04
CA VAL A 146 4.21 3.19 -19.33
C VAL A 146 3.22 2.08 -19.69
N VAL A 147 3.68 0.84 -19.74
CA VAL A 147 2.86 -0.36 -19.86
C VAL A 147 2.78 -1.04 -18.47
N PRO A 148 1.79 -0.68 -17.65
CA PRO A 148 1.68 -1.21 -16.29
C PRO A 148 1.25 -2.68 -16.32
N GLN A 149 1.78 -3.44 -15.36
CA GLN A 149 1.40 -4.84 -15.15
C GLN A 149 1.20 -5.10 -13.67
N GLN A 150 0.10 -5.72 -13.30
CA GLN A 150 -0.17 -6.11 -11.92
C GLN A 150 0.16 -7.59 -11.74
N LEU A 151 1.30 -7.87 -11.10
CA LEU A 151 1.78 -9.22 -10.80
C LEU A 151 1.85 -9.43 -9.28
N PRO A 152 1.52 -10.62 -8.78
CA PRO A 152 1.74 -10.96 -7.38
C PRO A 152 3.24 -11.02 -7.06
N ALA A 153 3.59 -10.80 -5.77
CA ALA A 153 4.98 -10.69 -5.32
C ALA A 153 5.88 -11.85 -5.75
N GLY A 154 5.37 -13.08 -5.71
CA GLY A 154 6.14 -14.28 -6.06
C GLY A 154 6.56 -14.37 -7.54
N GLU A 155 5.96 -13.57 -8.42
CA GLU A 155 6.24 -13.58 -9.86
C GLU A 155 7.21 -12.47 -10.30
N ILE A 156 7.44 -11.45 -9.44
CA ILE A 156 8.20 -10.24 -9.80
C ILE A 156 9.65 -10.57 -10.18
N TYR A 157 10.35 -11.36 -9.36
CA TYR A 157 11.75 -11.72 -9.62
C TYR A 157 11.92 -12.38 -11.00
N SER A 158 11.12 -13.42 -11.27
CA SER A 158 11.18 -14.16 -12.53
C SER A 158 10.82 -13.27 -13.73
N ALA A 159 9.85 -12.37 -13.59
CA ALA A 159 9.46 -11.45 -14.65
C ALA A 159 10.57 -10.44 -14.98
N LEU A 160 11.27 -9.89 -13.96
CA LEU A 160 12.45 -9.03 -14.17
C LEU A 160 13.61 -9.81 -14.78
N GLU A 161 13.90 -11.01 -14.26
CA GLU A 161 15.00 -11.86 -14.73
C GLU A 161 14.85 -12.23 -16.21
N LYS A 162 13.65 -12.63 -16.62
CA LYS A 162 13.32 -12.98 -18.02
C LYS A 162 13.15 -11.75 -18.93
N GLY A 163 13.11 -10.53 -18.36
CA GLY A 163 12.90 -9.30 -19.14
C GLY A 163 11.46 -9.15 -19.69
N THR A 164 10.49 -9.86 -19.13
CA THR A 164 9.08 -9.64 -19.44
C THR A 164 8.58 -8.31 -18.87
N ILE A 165 9.22 -7.82 -17.83
CA ILE A 165 9.10 -6.46 -17.32
C ILE A 165 10.47 -5.79 -17.23
N ASP A 166 10.50 -4.46 -17.32
CA ASP A 166 11.72 -3.62 -17.28
C ASP A 166 11.97 -3.03 -15.90
N ALA A 167 10.91 -2.90 -15.11
CA ALA A 167 10.94 -2.33 -13.76
C ALA A 167 9.87 -2.96 -12.88
N ALA A 168 10.10 -2.91 -11.58
CA ALA A 168 9.12 -3.33 -10.58
C ALA A 168 9.25 -2.52 -9.29
N GLU A 169 8.13 -2.09 -8.75
CA GLU A 169 8.00 -1.65 -7.36
C GLU A 169 7.43 -2.80 -6.50
N PHE A 170 7.67 -2.76 -5.19
CA PHE A 170 6.99 -3.65 -4.28
C PHE A 170 6.70 -2.96 -2.93
N VAL A 171 7.67 -2.82 -2.04
CA VAL A 171 7.49 -2.10 -0.77
C VAL A 171 8.71 -1.23 -0.47
N GLY A 172 9.80 -1.85 -0.07
CA GLY A 172 10.98 -1.16 0.38
C GLY A 172 12.12 -2.12 0.70
N PRO A 173 13.23 -1.62 1.25
CA PRO A 173 14.48 -2.37 1.36
C PRO A 173 14.34 -3.75 2.00
N TYR A 174 13.56 -3.86 3.09
CA TYR A 174 13.41 -5.09 3.85
C TYR A 174 12.74 -6.23 3.07
N ASP A 175 11.67 -5.94 2.34
CA ASP A 175 10.99 -6.94 1.52
C ASP A 175 11.68 -7.14 0.17
N ASP A 176 12.15 -6.06 -0.44
CA ASP A 176 12.82 -6.09 -1.75
C ASP A 176 14.12 -6.91 -1.71
N GLU A 177 14.85 -6.85 -0.58
CA GLU A 177 16.02 -7.69 -0.32
C GLU A 177 15.65 -9.18 -0.33
N LYS A 178 14.55 -9.55 0.32
CA LYS A 178 14.06 -10.93 0.38
C LYS A 178 13.59 -11.46 -0.97
N LEU A 179 12.98 -10.58 -1.76
CA LEU A 179 12.58 -10.91 -3.13
C LEU A 179 13.78 -10.99 -4.09
N GLY A 180 14.96 -10.53 -3.66
CA GLY A 180 16.18 -10.60 -4.45
C GLY A 180 16.23 -9.64 -5.63
N LEU A 181 15.42 -8.57 -5.63
CA LEU A 181 15.23 -7.66 -6.77
C LEU A 181 16.53 -6.99 -7.22
N ALA A 182 17.44 -6.70 -6.28
CA ALA A 182 18.75 -6.12 -6.57
C ALA A 182 19.64 -7.01 -7.46
N LYS A 183 19.35 -8.32 -7.57
CA LYS A 183 20.11 -9.24 -8.43
C LYS A 183 19.78 -9.05 -9.90
N VAL A 184 18.57 -8.64 -10.22
CA VAL A 184 18.02 -8.57 -11.58
C VAL A 184 17.79 -7.14 -12.08
N ALA A 185 17.79 -6.13 -11.18
CA ALA A 185 17.76 -4.71 -11.50
C ALA A 185 18.63 -3.94 -10.49
N LYS A 186 19.39 -2.94 -10.95
CA LYS A 186 20.39 -2.25 -10.12
C LYS A 186 19.99 -0.86 -9.68
N ASN A 187 19.15 -0.14 -10.46
CA ASN A 187 18.76 1.21 -10.15
C ASN A 187 17.56 1.19 -9.20
N TYR A 188 17.76 1.65 -7.97
CA TYR A 188 16.75 1.67 -6.92
C TYR A 188 16.27 3.10 -6.68
N TYR A 189 15.06 3.39 -7.13
CA TYR A 189 14.53 4.74 -7.18
C TYR A 189 13.78 5.16 -5.91
N TYR A 190 13.76 6.48 -5.66
CA TYR A 190 12.99 7.16 -4.62
C TYR A 190 12.64 8.58 -5.03
N PRO A 191 11.63 9.23 -4.40
CA PRO A 191 10.59 8.64 -3.57
C PRO A 191 9.54 7.87 -4.39
N ALA A 192 8.79 6.96 -3.75
CA ALA A 192 7.57 6.42 -4.33
C ALA A 192 6.47 7.45 -4.23
N PHE A 193 6.27 8.27 -5.26
CA PHE A 193 5.23 9.28 -5.25
C PHE A 193 3.81 8.68 -5.25
N TRP A 194 3.68 7.42 -5.60
CA TRP A 194 2.42 6.67 -5.61
C TRP A 194 2.06 6.06 -4.26
N GLU A 195 3.03 5.92 -3.36
CA GLU A 195 2.84 5.30 -2.05
C GLU A 195 3.62 6.01 -0.95
N GLY A 196 3.15 7.22 -0.60
CA GLY A 196 3.60 7.92 0.61
C GLY A 196 3.24 7.14 1.88
N ALA A 197 2.28 6.24 1.75
CA ALA A 197 1.89 5.20 2.69
C ALA A 197 1.19 4.09 1.90
N ALA A 198 1.25 2.85 2.38
CA ALA A 198 0.35 1.81 1.91
C ALA A 198 -0.24 1.08 3.13
N ALA A 199 -1.51 1.40 3.42
CA ALA A 199 -2.25 0.65 4.43
C ALA A 199 -2.72 -0.67 3.85
N LEU A 200 -2.65 -1.72 4.65
CA LEU A 200 -3.28 -2.99 4.35
C LEU A 200 -4.57 -3.13 5.15
N SER A 201 -5.47 -3.96 4.66
CA SER A 201 -6.78 -4.11 5.26
C SER A 201 -7.04 -5.56 5.65
N PHE A 202 -7.61 -5.75 6.83
CA PHE A 202 -8.35 -6.96 7.13
C PHE A 202 -9.78 -6.78 6.62
N LEU A 203 -10.19 -7.71 5.78
CA LEU A 203 -11.55 -7.81 5.25
C LEU A 203 -12.26 -8.95 5.97
N VAL A 204 -13.45 -8.71 6.50
CA VAL A 204 -14.25 -9.73 7.17
C VAL A 204 -15.59 -9.84 6.44
N ASN A 205 -16.03 -11.06 6.13
CA ASN A 205 -17.37 -11.28 5.58
C ASN A 205 -18.42 -10.70 6.54
N LYS A 206 -19.32 -9.86 6.04
CA LYS A 206 -20.28 -9.13 6.89
C LYS A 206 -21.16 -10.05 7.72
N LYS A 207 -21.63 -11.17 7.16
CA LYS A 207 -22.46 -12.15 7.89
C LYS A 207 -21.67 -12.79 9.04
N GLN A 208 -20.38 -13.07 8.83
CA GLN A 208 -19.51 -13.62 9.87
C GLN A 208 -19.24 -12.58 10.95
N TRP A 209 -18.99 -11.32 10.56
CA TRP A 209 -18.82 -10.23 11.50
C TRP A 209 -20.05 -10.00 12.39
N ASP A 210 -21.22 -9.92 11.78
CA ASP A 210 -22.49 -9.69 12.49
C ASP A 210 -22.83 -10.83 13.46
N ALA A 211 -22.33 -12.04 13.21
CA ALA A 211 -22.52 -13.22 14.08
C ALA A 211 -21.54 -13.27 15.27
N LEU A 212 -20.48 -12.45 15.27
CA LEU A 212 -19.52 -12.43 16.38
C LEU A 212 -20.14 -11.79 17.63
N PRO A 213 -19.86 -12.34 18.83
CA PRO A 213 -20.19 -11.68 20.09
C PRO A 213 -19.53 -10.29 20.18
N PRO A 214 -20.17 -9.29 20.80
CA PRO A 214 -19.62 -7.93 20.93
C PRO A 214 -18.20 -7.90 21.53
N SER A 215 -17.89 -8.78 22.47
CA SER A 215 -16.55 -8.88 23.07
C SER A 215 -15.49 -9.34 22.06
N TYR A 216 -15.86 -10.19 21.09
CA TYR A 216 -14.94 -10.62 20.03
C TYR A 216 -14.78 -9.57 18.96
N GLN A 217 -15.85 -8.82 18.65
CA GLN A 217 -15.75 -7.66 17.76
C GLN A 217 -14.81 -6.60 18.34
N ALA A 218 -14.95 -6.27 19.62
CA ALA A 218 -14.06 -5.31 20.30
C ALA A 218 -12.59 -5.81 20.33
N ALA A 219 -12.38 -7.11 20.60
CA ALA A 219 -11.04 -7.70 20.56
C ALA A 219 -10.43 -7.65 19.17
N TRP A 220 -11.22 -7.90 18.12
CA TRP A 220 -10.78 -7.79 16.72
C TRP A 220 -10.38 -6.36 16.38
N GLU A 221 -11.22 -5.37 16.69
CA GLU A 221 -10.94 -3.96 16.43
C GLU A 221 -9.63 -3.50 17.10
N ALA A 222 -9.44 -3.85 18.38
CA ALA A 222 -8.20 -3.54 19.09
C ALA A 222 -6.98 -4.23 18.47
N ALA A 223 -7.09 -5.50 18.09
CA ALA A 223 -6.00 -6.27 17.49
C ALA A 223 -5.62 -5.77 16.10
N THR A 224 -6.57 -5.23 15.32
CA THR A 224 -6.29 -4.67 13.99
C THR A 224 -5.49 -3.38 14.08
N VAL A 225 -5.82 -2.49 15.02
CA VAL A 225 -5.05 -1.25 15.26
C VAL A 225 -3.63 -1.57 15.74
N LEU A 226 -3.50 -2.55 16.64
CA LEU A 226 -2.18 -3.02 17.07
C LEU A 226 -1.36 -3.56 15.91
N ALA A 227 -1.94 -4.41 15.06
CA ALA A 227 -1.26 -4.97 13.89
C ALA A 227 -0.84 -3.88 12.89
N HIS A 228 -1.67 -2.85 12.71
CA HIS A 228 -1.39 -1.71 11.86
C HIS A 228 -0.16 -0.93 12.35
N THR A 229 -0.11 -0.64 13.65
CA THR A 229 0.99 0.11 14.28
C THR A 229 2.28 -0.71 14.33
N ASP A 230 2.19 -1.98 14.72
CA ASP A 230 3.34 -2.89 14.81
C ASP A 230 4.03 -3.08 13.46
N MET A 231 3.24 -3.23 12.40
CA MET A 231 3.78 -3.38 11.05
C MET A 231 4.55 -2.13 10.62
N CYS A 232 4.03 -0.91 10.84
CA CYS A 232 4.71 0.34 10.52
C CYS A 232 6.06 0.44 11.26
N ALA A 233 6.03 0.25 12.58
CA ALA A 233 7.23 0.29 13.41
C ALA A 233 8.28 -0.75 12.97
N LYS A 234 7.83 -1.92 12.53
CA LYS A 234 8.71 -2.98 12.06
C LYS A 234 9.39 -2.61 10.74
N TYR A 235 8.68 -2.01 9.79
CA TYR A 235 9.29 -1.53 8.55
C TYR A 235 10.29 -0.41 8.84
N ASP A 236 9.95 0.55 9.69
CA ASP A 236 10.84 1.64 10.07
C ASP A 236 12.13 1.13 10.73
N ALA A 237 12.04 0.07 11.52
CA ALA A 237 13.21 -0.56 12.16
C ALA A 237 14.05 -1.42 11.20
N LEU A 238 13.43 -2.10 10.24
CA LEU A 238 14.11 -3.11 9.41
C LEU A 238 14.53 -2.58 8.03
N ASN A 239 13.90 -1.53 7.51
CA ASN A 239 14.30 -0.93 6.24
C ASN A 239 15.71 -0.33 6.26
N PRO A 240 16.15 0.44 7.29
CA PRO A 240 17.48 1.04 7.29
C PRO A 240 18.62 0.03 7.16
N PRO A 241 18.72 -1.03 7.99
CA PRO A 241 19.79 -2.01 7.84
C PRO A 241 19.69 -2.81 6.53
N ALA A 242 18.48 -3.07 6.02
CA ALA A 242 18.31 -3.73 4.72
C ALA A 242 18.80 -2.83 3.57
N LEU A 243 18.50 -1.53 3.61
CA LEU A 243 19.00 -0.57 2.62
C LEU A 243 20.53 -0.54 2.59
N GLN A 244 21.17 -0.53 3.76
CA GLN A 244 22.63 -0.59 3.84
C GLN A 244 23.19 -1.82 3.15
N ARG A 245 22.64 -3.00 3.42
CA ARG A 245 23.07 -4.26 2.77
C ARG A 245 22.84 -4.24 1.26
N LEU A 246 21.69 -3.73 0.80
CA LEU A 246 21.40 -3.60 -0.64
C LEU A 246 22.43 -2.73 -1.34
N VAL A 247 22.76 -1.57 -0.77
CA VAL A 247 23.78 -0.65 -1.34
C VAL A 247 25.17 -1.29 -1.32
N GLN A 248 25.58 -1.95 -0.22
CA GLN A 248 26.83 -2.68 -0.14
C GLN A 248 26.93 -3.79 -1.20
N ASN A 249 25.79 -4.39 -1.57
CA ASN A 249 25.68 -5.41 -2.60
C ASN A 249 25.46 -4.87 -4.01
N GLY A 250 25.68 -3.56 -4.21
CA GLY A 250 25.73 -2.92 -5.53
C GLY A 250 24.40 -2.33 -6.04
N ALA A 251 23.41 -2.14 -5.18
CA ALA A 251 22.24 -1.34 -5.54
C ALA A 251 22.64 0.14 -5.66
N VAL A 252 22.17 0.80 -6.72
CA VAL A 252 22.45 2.20 -7.00
C VAL A 252 21.20 3.03 -6.69
N LEU A 253 21.27 3.82 -5.62
CA LEU A 253 20.18 4.72 -5.25
C LEU A 253 20.03 5.83 -6.27
N ARG A 254 18.81 6.05 -6.74
CA ARG A 254 18.43 7.04 -7.73
C ARG A 254 17.26 7.88 -7.24
N LYS A 255 17.42 9.20 -7.27
CA LYS A 255 16.29 10.10 -7.02
C LYS A 255 15.58 10.39 -8.34
N PHE A 256 14.24 10.32 -8.36
CA PHE A 256 13.49 10.81 -9.51
C PHE A 256 13.71 12.32 -9.69
N ASN A 257 13.95 12.74 -10.92
CA ASN A 257 14.08 14.15 -11.24
C ASN A 257 12.75 14.88 -11.08
N SER A 258 12.78 16.16 -10.75
CA SER A 258 11.56 16.99 -10.63
C SER A 258 10.70 16.94 -11.89
N SER A 259 11.31 16.97 -13.07
CA SER A 259 10.60 16.87 -14.34
C SER A 259 9.77 15.58 -14.49
N VAL A 260 10.26 14.45 -13.95
CA VAL A 260 9.52 13.18 -13.92
C VAL A 260 8.38 13.28 -12.91
N LEU A 261 8.66 13.79 -11.70
CA LEU A 261 7.65 13.95 -10.65
C LEU A 261 6.54 14.91 -11.07
N ASP A 262 6.87 16.05 -11.70
CA ASP A 262 5.91 17.04 -12.19
C ASP A 262 5.01 16.46 -13.29
N ALA A 263 5.57 15.69 -14.23
CA ALA A 263 4.79 14.99 -15.25
C ALA A 263 3.84 13.96 -14.64
N CYS A 264 4.32 13.20 -13.65
CA CYS A 264 3.49 12.22 -12.93
C CYS A 264 2.40 12.89 -12.09
N PHE A 265 2.71 14.02 -11.45
CA PHE A 265 1.73 14.79 -10.67
C PHE A 265 0.58 15.29 -11.56
N LYS A 266 0.90 15.89 -12.70
CA LYS A 266 -0.11 16.33 -13.68
C LYS A 266 -0.97 15.15 -14.16
N ALA A 267 -0.35 14.04 -14.51
CA ALA A 267 -1.07 12.84 -14.93
C ALA A 267 -1.97 12.27 -13.81
N ALA A 268 -1.53 12.38 -12.55
CA ALA A 268 -2.33 11.97 -11.40
C ALA A 268 -3.59 12.85 -11.24
N GLU A 269 -3.44 14.18 -11.32
CA GLU A 269 -4.58 15.11 -11.24
C GLU A 269 -5.61 14.85 -12.33
N GLU A 270 -5.16 14.63 -13.57
CA GLU A 270 -6.02 14.28 -14.70
C GLU A 270 -6.76 12.95 -14.45
N THR A 271 -6.05 11.94 -13.94
CA THR A 271 -6.62 10.62 -13.66
C THR A 271 -7.66 10.69 -12.52
N TYR A 272 -7.39 11.44 -11.46
CA TYR A 272 -8.34 11.68 -10.38
C TYR A 272 -9.61 12.36 -10.88
N ALA A 273 -9.49 13.38 -11.73
CA ALA A 273 -10.63 14.08 -12.29
C ALA A 273 -11.49 13.17 -13.19
N GLU A 274 -10.86 12.36 -14.03
CA GLU A 274 -11.54 11.40 -14.89
C GLU A 274 -12.28 10.31 -14.10
N GLU A 275 -11.66 9.76 -13.05
CA GLU A 275 -12.31 8.76 -12.21
C GLU A 275 -13.45 9.35 -11.37
N ALA A 276 -13.27 10.54 -10.83
CA ALA A 276 -14.33 11.25 -10.11
C ALA A 276 -15.55 11.57 -11.01
N ALA A 277 -15.34 11.81 -12.31
CA ALA A 277 -16.42 12.02 -13.26
C ALA A 277 -17.20 10.74 -13.59
N LYS A 278 -16.55 9.57 -13.54
CA LYS A 278 -17.15 8.27 -13.91
C LYS A 278 -17.76 7.52 -12.72
N ASN A 279 -17.19 7.68 -11.51
CA ASN A 279 -17.53 6.90 -10.34
C ASN A 279 -17.97 7.81 -9.18
N PRO A 280 -19.28 7.89 -8.87
CA PRO A 280 -19.79 8.72 -7.78
C PRO A 280 -19.25 8.35 -6.39
N GLN A 281 -19.00 7.07 -6.13
CA GLN A 281 -18.38 6.62 -4.86
C GLN A 281 -16.95 7.11 -4.77
N PHE A 282 -16.17 6.98 -5.85
CA PHE A 282 -14.82 7.54 -5.92
C PHE A 282 -14.83 9.04 -5.67
N LYS A 283 -15.68 9.78 -6.36
CA LYS A 283 -15.82 11.23 -6.19
C LYS A 283 -16.09 11.63 -4.74
N LYS A 284 -17.07 10.98 -4.10
CA LYS A 284 -17.44 11.24 -2.70
C LYS A 284 -16.25 11.06 -1.76
N ILE A 285 -15.51 9.96 -1.90
CA ILE A 285 -14.36 9.65 -1.04
C ILE A 285 -13.19 10.59 -1.36
N PHE A 286 -12.91 10.82 -2.64
CA PHE A 286 -11.81 11.67 -3.08
C PHE A 286 -11.96 13.13 -2.62
N GLU A 287 -13.17 13.69 -2.64
CA GLU A 287 -13.42 15.05 -2.16
C GLU A 287 -13.08 15.21 -0.68
N ASP A 288 -13.51 14.29 0.16
CA ASP A 288 -13.15 14.27 1.60
C ASP A 288 -11.64 14.04 1.81
N TYR A 289 -11.08 13.02 1.15
CA TYR A 289 -9.66 12.69 1.20
C TYR A 289 -8.78 13.88 0.84
N ARG A 290 -9.11 14.59 -0.26
CA ARG A 290 -8.35 15.74 -0.76
C ARG A 290 -8.37 16.91 0.22
N VAL A 291 -9.52 17.21 0.81
CA VAL A 291 -9.64 18.27 1.82
C VAL A 291 -8.78 17.93 3.04
N PHE A 292 -8.90 16.72 3.56
CA PHE A 292 -8.13 16.29 4.72
C PHE A 292 -6.62 16.29 4.41
N ARG A 293 -6.21 15.70 3.29
CA ARG A 293 -4.80 15.68 2.83
C ARG A 293 -4.20 17.08 2.74
N ASN A 294 -4.96 18.07 2.26
CA ASN A 294 -4.45 19.42 2.12
C ASN A 294 -4.27 20.12 3.46
N MET A 295 -5.17 19.91 4.43
CA MET A 295 -4.99 20.39 5.81
C MET A 295 -3.76 19.73 6.47
N GLU A 296 -3.63 18.43 6.34
CA GLU A 296 -2.48 17.69 6.87
C GLU A 296 -1.15 18.11 6.24
N ALA A 297 -1.14 18.42 4.93
CA ALA A 297 0.05 18.91 4.26
C ALA A 297 0.54 20.25 4.83
N GLN A 298 -0.36 21.15 5.23
CA GLN A 298 -0.01 22.41 5.87
C GLN A 298 0.59 22.16 7.25
N TRP A 299 -0.07 21.35 8.07
CA TRP A 299 0.40 21.03 9.41
C TRP A 299 1.74 20.29 9.42
N PHE A 300 1.84 19.22 8.63
CA PHE A 300 3.07 18.43 8.54
C PHE A 300 4.21 19.21 7.89
N GLY A 301 3.91 20.14 6.97
CA GLY A 301 4.92 21.04 6.39
C GLY A 301 5.56 21.94 7.44
N LEU A 302 4.75 22.50 8.34
CA LEU A 302 5.24 23.38 9.43
C LEU A 302 5.92 22.59 10.55
N ALA A 303 5.35 21.47 10.97
CA ALA A 303 5.85 20.71 12.11
C ALA A 303 6.89 19.66 11.69
N GLU A 304 6.45 18.60 11.04
CA GLU A 304 7.26 17.39 10.78
C GLU A 304 8.36 17.65 9.75
N LEU A 305 8.03 18.28 8.62
CA LEU A 305 8.99 18.50 7.55
C LEU A 305 10.07 19.50 7.98
N ALA A 306 9.71 20.60 8.64
CA ALA A 306 10.67 21.58 9.12
C ALA A 306 11.60 20.96 10.18
N PHE A 307 11.06 20.17 11.11
CA PHE A 307 11.85 19.42 12.09
C PHE A 307 12.80 18.42 11.39
N ALA A 308 12.26 17.59 10.49
CA ALA A 308 13.02 16.56 9.79
C ALA A 308 14.15 17.17 8.94
N GLN A 309 13.89 18.23 8.19
CA GLN A 309 14.89 18.92 7.38
C GLN A 309 16.06 19.45 8.21
N TYR A 310 15.78 19.99 9.39
CA TYR A 310 16.84 20.46 10.28
C TYR A 310 17.57 19.29 10.96
N SER A 311 16.83 18.36 11.58
CA SER A 311 17.40 17.31 12.43
C SER A 311 18.17 16.25 11.66
N PHE A 312 17.66 15.81 10.49
CA PHE A 312 18.31 14.75 9.70
C PHE A 312 19.62 15.21 9.05
N ALA A 313 19.83 16.52 8.93
CA ALA A 313 21.11 17.09 8.48
C ALA A 313 22.20 17.09 9.58
N LYS A 314 21.85 16.80 10.83
CA LYS A 314 22.76 16.77 11.97
C LYS A 314 23.11 15.35 12.36
N LYS A 315 24.38 15.10 12.66
CA LYS A 315 24.80 13.85 13.32
C LYS A 315 24.84 14.10 14.84
N LEU A 316 24.21 13.23 15.58
CA LEU A 316 24.32 13.19 17.05
C LEU A 316 25.61 12.46 17.46
#